data_d42cba1f99af0e49220fa733c4723b55
#
_entry.id   d42cba1f99af0e49220fa733c4723b55
#
_cell.length_a   1.000
_cell.length_b   1.000
_cell.length_c   1.000
_cell.angle_alpha   90.00
_cell.angle_beta   90.00
_cell.angle_gamma   90.00
#
_symmetry.space_group_name_H-M   'P 1'
#
loop_
_entity.id
_entity.type
_entity.pdbx_description
1 polymer ?
#
loop_
_entity_poly.entity_id
_entity_poly.type
_entity_poly.pdbx_seq_one_letter_code
_entity_poly.pdbx_strand_id
1 'polypeptide(L)'
;MKQKVFIIIIILFSSCSELTPTKSDELVSRVGDNYLYYSDIPDFSNYEDSLIRKKNFIDSWARENIFFDLSLVNLDQKSTSSLDELIEKYKRDLYINSYKELLVNSLLDTIINDNEIDDYYNDNLNKFILNEDLIKYRFVKIPLDNVNLNKIRNGIIRYNQFDKELMDSLSFQFASYNFNDSLWIAKRDFFNQVDFVNYENQRKYVKKRQLISKKDTMYVNLLFIDDILEANNMAPKSYLSDRIKSIIYNRRKILLINKLNKEVINDAIKSKRYELYK
;
A
#
# COMPACT_ATOMS: atom_id res chain seq x y z
N MET A 1 -37.33 -56.87 57.45
CA MET A 1 -37.63 -55.99 56.26
C MET A 1 -36.34 -55.67 55.60
N LYS A 2 -36.02 -56.28 54.44
CA LYS A 2 -34.77 -56.10 53.70
C LYS A 2 -35.08 -55.14 52.54
N GLN A 3 -34.47 -53.96 52.58
CA GLN A 3 -34.60 -52.94 51.55
C GLN A 3 -33.56 -53.23 50.45
N LYS A 4 -33.99 -53.56 49.25
CA LYS A 4 -33.13 -53.77 48.07
C LYS A 4 -32.83 -52.43 47.45
N VAL A 5 -31.56 -52.03 47.48
CA VAL A 5 -31.04 -50.88 46.75
C VAL A 5 -30.83 -51.30 45.30
N PHE A 6 -31.58 -50.65 44.38
CA PHE A 6 -31.45 -50.84 42.94
C PHE A 6 -30.46 -49.82 42.39
N ILE A 7 -29.25 -50.28 42.06
CA ILE A 7 -28.22 -49.44 41.45
C ILE A 7 -28.48 -49.41 39.94
N ILE A 8 -28.96 -48.27 39.42
CA ILE A 8 -29.08 -48.02 37.98
C ILE A 8 -27.70 -47.55 37.48
N ILE A 9 -27.03 -48.39 36.71
CA ILE A 9 -25.81 -48.04 35.98
C ILE A 9 -26.25 -47.35 34.70
N ILE A 10 -26.09 -46.00 34.63
CA ILE A 10 -26.22 -45.22 33.40
C ILE A 10 -24.94 -45.37 32.59
N ILE A 11 -24.97 -46.17 31.55
CA ILE A 11 -23.92 -46.27 30.54
C ILE A 11 -24.05 -45.05 29.62
N LEU A 12 -23.18 -44.07 29.83
CA LEU A 12 -23.02 -42.97 28.87
C LEU A 12 -22.29 -43.53 27.65
N PHE A 13 -23.05 -43.79 26.59
CA PHE A 13 -22.46 -43.95 25.26
C PHE A 13 -21.95 -42.60 24.82
N SER A 14 -20.66 -42.33 25.02
CA SER A 14 -19.95 -41.29 24.30
C SER A 14 -19.83 -41.71 22.84
N SER A 15 -20.77 -41.24 22.04
CA SER A 15 -20.72 -41.30 20.59
C SER A 15 -19.52 -40.42 20.18
N CYS A 16 -18.37 -41.03 19.93
CA CYS A 16 -17.35 -40.41 19.07
C CYS A 16 -17.96 -40.32 17.69
N SER A 17 -18.47 -39.14 17.33
CA SER A 17 -18.68 -38.82 15.93
C SER A 17 -17.30 -38.81 15.27
N GLU A 18 -16.97 -39.86 14.54
CA GLU A 18 -15.88 -39.80 13.57
C GLU A 18 -16.16 -38.61 12.67
N LEU A 19 -15.42 -37.51 12.87
CA LEU A 19 -15.35 -36.44 11.91
C LEU A 19 -14.74 -37.09 10.65
N THR A 20 -15.59 -37.38 9.66
CA THR A 20 -15.09 -37.71 8.34
C THR A 20 -14.26 -36.53 7.87
N PRO A 21 -12.94 -36.70 7.59
CA PRO A 21 -12.10 -35.60 7.15
C PRO A 21 -12.73 -34.98 5.90
N THR A 22 -12.91 -33.67 5.93
CA THR A 22 -13.27 -32.92 4.72
C THR A 22 -12.13 -33.07 3.71
N LYS A 23 -12.41 -32.91 2.42
CA LYS A 23 -11.36 -33.02 1.39
C LYS A 23 -10.16 -32.06 1.63
N SER A 24 -10.36 -31.03 2.41
CA SER A 24 -9.32 -30.08 2.87
C SER A 24 -8.33 -30.70 3.88
N ASP A 25 -8.75 -31.76 4.63
CA ASP A 25 -7.96 -32.40 5.66
C ASP A 25 -7.27 -33.69 5.15
N GLU A 26 -7.38 -33.97 3.84
CA GLU A 26 -6.73 -35.11 3.22
C GLU A 26 -5.21 -34.95 3.20
N LEU A 27 -4.50 -35.91 3.75
CA LEU A 27 -3.03 -35.95 3.76
C LEU A 27 -2.52 -36.18 2.34
N VAL A 28 -1.64 -35.30 1.87
CA VAL A 28 -1.06 -35.36 0.52
C VAL A 28 0.39 -35.85 0.53
N SER A 29 1.19 -35.39 1.50
CA SER A 29 2.61 -35.76 1.61
C SER A 29 3.09 -35.70 3.04
N ARG A 30 4.21 -36.38 3.34
CA ARG A 30 4.85 -36.41 4.66
C ARG A 30 6.37 -36.42 4.52
N VAL A 31 7.05 -35.62 5.36
CA VAL A 31 8.50 -35.67 5.54
C VAL A 31 8.78 -35.65 7.05
N GLY A 32 9.33 -36.73 7.62
CA GLY A 32 9.51 -36.84 9.07
C GLY A 32 8.20 -36.71 9.82
N ASP A 33 8.11 -35.70 10.70
CA ASP A 33 6.91 -35.37 11.49
C ASP A 33 6.11 -34.20 10.87
N ASN A 34 6.54 -33.70 9.70
CA ASN A 34 5.84 -32.65 8.96
C ASN A 34 4.85 -33.28 7.97
N TYR A 35 3.62 -32.77 7.95
CA TYR A 35 2.52 -33.27 7.12
C TYR A 35 2.03 -32.14 6.21
N LEU A 36 1.83 -32.44 4.93
CA LEU A 36 1.22 -31.55 3.96
C LEU A 36 -0.20 -32.02 3.68
N TYR A 37 -1.18 -31.18 3.99
CA TYR A 37 -2.59 -31.45 3.72
C TYR A 37 -3.04 -30.80 2.42
N TYR A 38 -4.17 -31.26 1.89
CA TYR A 38 -4.74 -30.69 0.68
C TYR A 38 -5.06 -29.18 0.81
N SER A 39 -5.47 -28.76 2.01
CA SER A 39 -5.74 -27.37 2.36
C SER A 39 -4.51 -26.45 2.28
N ASP A 40 -3.32 -27.00 2.41
CA ASP A 40 -2.07 -26.22 2.40
C ASP A 40 -1.56 -25.96 0.97
N ILE A 41 -2.17 -26.62 -0.03
CA ILE A 41 -1.79 -26.47 -1.43
C ILE A 41 -2.55 -25.31 -2.04
N PRO A 42 -1.85 -24.32 -2.64
CA PRO A 42 -2.49 -23.23 -3.37
C PRO A 42 -3.42 -23.74 -4.48
N ASP A 43 -4.49 -23.01 -4.74
CA ASP A 43 -5.39 -23.34 -5.85
C ASP A 43 -4.74 -23.01 -7.19
N PHE A 44 -4.50 -24.06 -7.98
CA PHE A 44 -3.97 -23.97 -9.33
C PHE A 44 -5.02 -24.23 -10.41
N SER A 45 -6.31 -24.29 -10.08
CA SER A 45 -7.39 -24.68 -11.00
C SER A 45 -7.49 -23.77 -12.25
N ASN A 46 -7.07 -22.52 -12.14
CA ASN A 46 -7.08 -21.54 -13.23
C ASN A 46 -5.92 -21.64 -14.22
N TYR A 47 -5.02 -22.63 -14.05
CA TYR A 47 -3.85 -22.81 -14.91
C TYR A 47 -4.00 -24.06 -15.75
N GLU A 48 -3.63 -23.99 -17.05
CA GLU A 48 -3.63 -25.15 -17.96
C GLU A 48 -2.72 -26.29 -17.46
N ASP A 49 -1.62 -25.94 -16.78
CA ASP A 49 -0.62 -26.87 -16.21
C ASP A 49 -0.82 -27.14 -14.70
N SER A 50 -2.07 -27.04 -14.21
CA SER A 50 -2.43 -27.14 -12.78
C SER A 50 -1.86 -28.38 -12.08
N LEU A 51 -1.86 -29.54 -12.72
CA LEU A 51 -1.30 -30.79 -12.18
C LEU A 51 0.22 -30.72 -12.01
N ILE A 52 0.91 -30.13 -12.98
CA ILE A 52 2.38 -29.95 -12.92
C ILE A 52 2.74 -28.97 -11.81
N ARG A 53 2.02 -27.87 -11.70
CA ARG A 53 2.23 -26.87 -10.63
C ARG A 53 2.00 -27.46 -9.25
N LYS A 54 0.93 -28.24 -9.09
CA LYS A 54 0.63 -28.93 -7.83
C LYS A 54 1.76 -29.91 -7.48
N LYS A 55 2.23 -30.72 -8.42
CA LYS A 55 3.35 -31.62 -8.19
C LYS A 55 4.63 -30.88 -7.81
N ASN A 56 4.97 -29.82 -8.55
CA ASN A 56 6.15 -29.02 -8.26
C ASN A 56 6.08 -28.36 -6.88
N PHE A 57 4.90 -27.92 -6.43
CA PHE A 57 4.69 -27.41 -5.08
C PHE A 57 4.97 -28.48 -4.03
N ILE A 58 4.39 -29.67 -4.18
CA ILE A 58 4.60 -30.80 -3.25
C ILE A 58 6.08 -31.19 -3.19
N ASP A 59 6.75 -31.31 -4.35
CA ASP A 59 8.18 -31.63 -4.42
C ASP A 59 9.06 -30.54 -3.82
N SER A 60 8.68 -29.25 -3.94
CA SER A 60 9.38 -28.14 -3.29
C SER A 60 9.22 -28.18 -1.78
N TRP A 61 7.98 -28.34 -1.31
CA TRP A 61 7.68 -28.49 0.10
C TRP A 61 8.47 -29.64 0.75
N ALA A 62 8.47 -30.80 0.10
CA ALA A 62 9.21 -31.96 0.61
C ALA A 62 10.72 -31.68 0.67
N ARG A 63 11.28 -31.08 -0.38
CA ARG A 63 12.71 -30.71 -0.43
C ARG A 63 13.09 -29.71 0.66
N GLU A 64 12.27 -28.69 0.89
CA GLU A 64 12.50 -27.69 1.93
C GLU A 64 12.54 -28.32 3.32
N ASN A 65 11.58 -29.21 3.64
CA ASN A 65 11.55 -29.92 4.91
C ASN A 65 12.76 -30.86 5.07
N ILE A 66 13.14 -31.61 4.03
CA ILE A 66 14.33 -32.49 4.06
C ILE A 66 15.59 -31.66 4.31
N PHE A 67 15.78 -30.53 3.62
CA PHE A 67 16.94 -29.67 3.82
C PHE A 67 16.94 -29.04 5.21
N PHE A 68 15.76 -28.67 5.73
CA PHE A 68 15.65 -28.17 7.08
C PHE A 68 16.09 -29.21 8.11
N ASP A 69 15.59 -30.45 8.05
CA ASP A 69 16.00 -31.56 8.91
C ASP A 69 17.50 -31.83 8.82
N LEU A 70 18.04 -31.87 7.59
CA LEU A 70 19.48 -32.02 7.36
C LEU A 70 20.28 -30.85 7.96
N SER A 71 19.77 -29.64 7.92
CA SER A 71 20.42 -28.47 8.50
C SER A 71 20.55 -28.59 10.01
N LEU A 72 19.49 -29.05 10.68
CA LEU A 72 19.49 -29.24 12.14
C LEU A 72 20.53 -30.26 12.60
N VAL A 73 20.85 -31.25 11.77
CA VAL A 73 21.83 -32.29 12.09
C VAL A 73 23.26 -31.89 11.72
N ASN A 74 23.44 -31.14 10.62
CA ASN A 74 24.75 -30.89 10.03
C ASN A 74 25.35 -29.52 10.38
N LEU A 75 24.54 -28.55 10.85
CA LEU A 75 25.07 -27.30 11.35
C LEU A 75 25.74 -27.49 12.71
N ASP A 76 26.86 -26.81 12.92
CA ASP A 76 27.52 -26.81 14.21
C ASP A 76 26.70 -26.07 15.30
N GLN A 77 26.92 -26.43 16.57
CA GLN A 77 26.18 -25.87 17.69
C GLN A 77 26.25 -24.33 17.80
N LYS A 78 27.38 -23.73 17.41
CA LYS A 78 27.53 -22.28 17.43
C LYS A 78 26.64 -21.60 16.40
N SER A 79 26.58 -22.17 15.22
CA SER A 79 25.71 -21.67 14.12
C SER A 79 24.23 -21.81 14.48
N THR A 80 23.80 -22.98 15.01
CA THR A 80 22.40 -23.17 15.44
C THR A 80 22.02 -22.23 16.57
N SER A 81 22.85 -22.09 17.60
CA SER A 81 22.57 -21.14 18.71
C SER A 81 22.46 -19.69 18.21
N SER A 82 23.31 -19.27 17.29
CA SER A 82 23.22 -17.92 16.71
C SER A 82 21.94 -17.71 15.90
N LEU A 83 21.49 -18.71 15.16
CA LEU A 83 20.23 -18.68 14.42
C LEU A 83 19.03 -18.62 15.37
N ASP A 84 19.04 -19.43 16.43
CA ASP A 84 17.98 -19.44 17.44
C ASP A 84 17.87 -18.07 18.15
N GLU A 85 18.99 -17.45 18.50
CA GLU A 85 19.02 -16.09 19.06
C GLU A 85 18.41 -15.05 18.09
N LEU A 86 18.73 -15.16 16.81
CA LEU A 86 18.15 -14.28 15.77
C LEU A 86 16.65 -14.50 15.63
N ILE A 87 16.18 -15.74 15.62
CA ILE A 87 14.76 -16.09 15.53
C ILE A 87 14.00 -15.52 16.75
N GLU A 88 14.50 -15.75 17.96
CA GLU A 88 13.85 -15.24 19.18
C GLU A 88 13.85 -13.70 19.24
N LYS A 89 14.94 -13.06 18.81
CA LYS A 89 14.99 -11.60 18.68
C LYS A 89 13.96 -11.11 17.67
N TYR A 90 13.91 -11.70 16.48
CA TYR A 90 12.98 -11.30 15.42
C TYR A 90 11.53 -11.50 15.85
N LYS A 91 11.22 -12.64 16.49
CA LYS A 91 9.89 -12.90 17.06
C LYS A 91 9.50 -11.82 18.06
N ARG A 92 10.39 -11.47 18.99
CA ARG A 92 10.16 -10.40 19.98
C ARG A 92 9.91 -9.06 19.31
N ASP A 93 10.71 -8.70 18.31
CA ASP A 93 10.58 -7.44 17.57
C ASP A 93 9.26 -7.37 16.82
N LEU A 94 8.80 -8.48 16.20
CA LEU A 94 7.49 -8.56 15.55
C LEU A 94 6.35 -8.31 16.56
N TYR A 95 6.33 -8.98 17.69
CA TYR A 95 5.29 -8.78 18.70
C TYR A 95 5.29 -7.36 19.25
N ILE A 96 6.46 -6.80 19.56
CA ILE A 96 6.58 -5.42 20.07
C ILE A 96 6.08 -4.42 19.03
N ASN A 97 6.49 -4.55 17.77
CA ASN A 97 6.10 -3.63 16.72
C ASN A 97 4.61 -3.74 16.41
N SER A 98 4.06 -4.96 16.33
CA SER A 98 2.63 -5.17 16.12
C SER A 98 1.79 -4.57 17.26
N TYR A 99 2.23 -4.70 18.50
CA TYR A 99 1.55 -4.10 19.65
C TYR A 99 1.64 -2.57 19.63
N LYS A 100 2.82 -2.02 19.32
CA LYS A 100 2.98 -0.55 19.16
C LYS A 100 2.10 -0.01 18.05
N GLU A 101 1.99 -0.73 16.93
CA GLU A 101 1.13 -0.32 15.82
C GLU A 101 -0.36 -0.35 16.20
N LEU A 102 -0.80 -1.37 16.94
CA LEU A 102 -2.15 -1.44 17.49
C LEU A 102 -2.44 -0.24 18.40
N LEU A 103 -1.51 0.12 19.30
CA LEU A 103 -1.65 1.30 20.16
C LEU A 103 -1.69 2.60 19.35
N VAL A 104 -0.83 2.73 18.35
CA VAL A 104 -0.83 3.90 17.46
C VAL A 104 -2.17 4.02 16.74
N ASN A 105 -2.68 2.95 16.16
CA ASN A 105 -3.95 2.96 15.43
C ASN A 105 -5.14 3.31 16.33
N SER A 106 -5.08 2.98 17.62
CA SER A 106 -6.15 3.26 18.58
C SER A 106 -6.09 4.65 19.23
N LEU A 107 -4.90 5.23 19.36
CA LEU A 107 -4.67 6.44 20.16
C LEU A 107 -4.23 7.66 19.35
N LEU A 108 -3.78 7.46 18.09
CA LEU A 108 -3.28 8.55 17.27
C LEU A 108 -4.44 9.40 16.73
N ASP A 109 -4.39 10.70 16.98
CA ASP A 109 -5.24 11.64 16.28
C ASP A 109 -4.77 11.78 14.83
N THR A 110 -5.59 11.27 13.91
CA THR A 110 -5.33 11.28 12.46
C THR A 110 -5.94 12.47 11.74
N ILE A 111 -6.79 13.24 12.42
CA ILE A 111 -7.45 14.42 11.83
C ILE A 111 -6.43 15.56 11.79
N ILE A 112 -6.11 16.02 10.60
CA ILE A 112 -5.23 17.16 10.37
C ILE A 112 -6.05 18.23 9.65
N ASN A 113 -6.22 19.38 10.30
CA ASN A 113 -7.00 20.48 9.75
C ASN A 113 -6.13 21.42 8.90
N ASP A 114 -6.79 22.29 8.12
CA ASP A 114 -6.09 23.19 7.21
C ASP A 114 -5.21 24.20 7.93
N ASN A 115 -5.57 24.63 9.17
CA ASN A 115 -4.75 25.56 9.94
C ASN A 115 -3.41 24.93 10.32
N GLU A 116 -3.38 23.64 10.69
CA GLU A 116 -2.13 22.95 11.00
C GLU A 116 -1.22 22.82 9.77
N ILE A 117 -1.83 22.65 8.58
CA ILE A 117 -1.09 22.63 7.31
C ILE A 117 -0.50 24.02 7.05
N ASP A 118 -1.28 25.07 7.27
CA ASP A 118 -0.88 26.45 7.09
C ASP A 118 0.26 26.84 8.02
N ASP A 119 0.12 26.54 9.30
CA ASP A 119 1.15 26.80 10.31
C ASP A 119 2.44 26.07 9.94
N TYR A 120 2.35 24.76 9.62
CA TYR A 120 3.52 23.98 9.24
C TYR A 120 4.19 24.53 7.97
N TYR A 121 3.41 24.89 6.96
CA TYR A 121 3.91 25.47 5.71
C TYR A 121 4.64 26.79 5.98
N ASN A 122 4.03 27.70 6.72
CA ASN A 122 4.59 29.02 7.04
C ASN A 122 5.88 28.94 7.89
N ASP A 123 5.91 28.03 8.87
CA ASP A 123 7.08 27.81 9.73
C ASP A 123 8.27 27.19 8.98
N ASN A 124 8.04 26.59 7.82
CA ASN A 124 9.07 25.84 7.08
C ASN A 124 9.26 26.28 5.63
N LEU A 125 8.88 27.50 5.29
CA LEU A 125 8.95 28.04 3.91
C LEU A 125 10.32 27.82 3.24
N ASN A 126 11.39 28.01 3.98
CA ASN A 126 12.77 27.87 3.49
C ASN A 126 13.15 26.43 3.11
N LYS A 127 12.36 25.44 3.54
CA LYS A 127 12.57 24.01 3.20
C LYS A 127 11.76 23.57 1.98
N PHE A 128 10.85 24.42 1.50
CA PHE A 128 9.91 24.11 0.42
C PHE A 128 10.32 24.76 -0.90
N ILE A 129 11.59 24.65 -1.23
CA ILE A 129 12.11 25.11 -2.53
C ILE A 129 11.98 23.96 -3.54
N LEU A 130 11.47 24.29 -4.73
CA LEU A 130 11.29 23.33 -5.82
C LEU A 130 12.66 22.90 -6.39
N ASN A 131 12.84 21.60 -6.57
CA ASN A 131 14.00 21.01 -7.26
C ASN A 131 13.72 20.74 -8.74
N GLU A 132 12.48 20.87 -9.18
CA GLU A 132 12.05 20.73 -10.58
C GLU A 132 10.86 21.66 -10.88
N ASP A 133 10.61 21.90 -12.15
CA ASP A 133 9.47 22.73 -12.57
C ASP A 133 8.15 22.01 -12.25
N LEU A 134 7.13 22.80 -11.86
CA LEU A 134 5.75 22.34 -11.74
C LEU A 134 4.92 22.91 -12.90
N ILE A 135 3.97 22.11 -13.35
CA ILE A 135 3.11 22.44 -14.48
C ILE A 135 1.66 22.27 -14.06
N LYS A 136 0.84 23.28 -14.36
CA LYS A 136 -0.63 23.15 -14.40
C LYS A 136 -1.07 23.04 -15.84
N TYR A 137 -1.82 21.99 -16.16
CA TYR A 137 -2.23 21.75 -17.53
C TYR A 137 -3.58 21.05 -17.61
N ARG A 138 -4.19 21.17 -18.78
CA ARG A 138 -5.34 20.38 -19.20
C ARG A 138 -4.96 19.63 -20.47
N PHE A 139 -5.37 18.38 -20.53
CA PHE A 139 -5.04 17.50 -21.65
C PHE A 139 -6.23 16.64 -22.01
N VAL A 140 -6.41 16.41 -23.32
CA VAL A 140 -7.38 15.45 -23.82
C VAL A 140 -6.90 14.82 -25.11
N LYS A 141 -7.07 13.51 -25.22
CA LYS A 141 -6.82 12.71 -26.41
C LYS A 141 -8.15 12.25 -26.99
N ILE A 142 -8.46 12.66 -28.20
CA ILE A 142 -9.78 12.54 -28.82
C ILE A 142 -9.64 11.84 -30.16
N PRO A 143 -10.55 10.91 -30.56
CA PRO A 143 -10.58 10.37 -31.92
C PRO A 143 -10.67 11.46 -32.98
N LEU A 144 -10.01 11.26 -34.13
CA LEU A 144 -9.91 12.24 -35.21
C LEU A 144 -11.28 12.64 -35.83
N ASP A 145 -12.22 11.70 -35.81
CA ASP A 145 -13.58 11.84 -36.37
C ASP A 145 -14.60 12.40 -35.36
N ASN A 146 -14.15 12.86 -34.20
CA ASN A 146 -15.04 13.36 -33.16
C ASN A 146 -15.70 14.67 -33.59
N VAL A 147 -17.03 14.65 -33.72
CA VAL A 147 -17.86 15.80 -34.17
C VAL A 147 -17.80 17.00 -33.20
N ASN A 148 -17.41 16.82 -31.98
CA ASN A 148 -17.32 17.85 -30.95
C ASN A 148 -15.92 18.48 -30.84
N LEU A 149 -14.95 18.11 -31.69
CA LEU A 149 -13.56 18.54 -31.60
C LEU A 149 -13.41 20.07 -31.45
N ASN A 150 -14.16 20.88 -32.19
CA ASN A 150 -14.09 22.34 -32.10
C ASN A 150 -14.65 22.86 -30.76
N LYS A 151 -15.73 22.25 -30.23
CA LYS A 151 -16.29 22.61 -28.92
C LYS A 151 -15.30 22.29 -27.83
N ILE A 152 -14.68 21.09 -27.87
CA ILE A 152 -13.68 20.64 -26.92
C ILE A 152 -12.44 21.53 -26.97
N ARG A 153 -11.97 21.90 -28.18
CA ARG A 153 -10.84 22.81 -28.37
C ARG A 153 -11.06 24.17 -27.70
N ASN A 154 -12.22 24.76 -27.89
CA ASN A 154 -12.54 26.05 -27.28
C ASN A 154 -12.76 25.92 -25.77
N GLY A 155 -13.39 24.82 -25.34
CA GLY A 155 -13.65 24.54 -23.94
C GLY A 155 -12.40 24.33 -23.14
N ILE A 156 -11.39 23.61 -23.66
CA ILE A 156 -10.13 23.37 -22.94
C ILE A 156 -9.32 24.65 -22.69
N ILE A 157 -9.48 25.67 -23.57
CA ILE A 157 -8.85 26.97 -23.41
C ILE A 157 -9.59 27.81 -22.37
N ARG A 158 -10.88 28.00 -22.55
CA ARG A 158 -11.70 28.91 -21.72
C ARG A 158 -11.97 28.31 -20.34
N TYR A 159 -12.34 27.08 -20.27
CA TYR A 159 -12.55 26.19 -19.14
C TYR A 159 -13.36 26.80 -17.97
N ASN A 160 -14.43 27.53 -18.32
CA ASN A 160 -15.39 28.02 -17.33
C ASN A 160 -16.33 26.89 -16.87
N GLN A 161 -17.28 27.16 -15.98
CA GLN A 161 -18.17 26.15 -15.41
C GLN A 161 -18.95 25.38 -16.48
N PHE A 162 -19.48 26.08 -17.49
CA PHE A 162 -20.17 25.47 -18.62
C PHE A 162 -19.24 24.51 -19.41
N ASP A 163 -17.98 24.93 -19.62
CA ASP A 163 -17.01 24.09 -20.33
C ASP A 163 -16.63 22.85 -19.52
N LYS A 164 -16.53 22.97 -18.19
CA LYS A 164 -16.28 21.82 -17.30
C LYS A 164 -17.41 20.78 -17.40
N GLU A 165 -18.67 21.23 -17.33
CA GLU A 165 -19.84 20.38 -17.46
C GLU A 165 -19.91 19.74 -18.86
N LEU A 166 -19.59 20.50 -19.91
CA LEU A 166 -19.49 19.97 -21.28
C LEU A 166 -18.41 18.89 -21.39
N MET A 167 -17.20 19.13 -20.86
CA MET A 167 -16.10 18.16 -20.88
C MET A 167 -16.44 16.91 -20.13
N ASP A 168 -17.07 17.02 -18.96
CA ASP A 168 -17.53 15.89 -18.16
C ASP A 168 -18.56 15.06 -18.94
N SER A 169 -19.56 15.72 -19.55
CA SER A 169 -20.58 15.05 -20.35
C SER A 169 -20.04 14.33 -21.59
N LEU A 170 -18.90 14.79 -22.13
CA LEU A 170 -18.26 14.20 -23.31
C LEU A 170 -17.12 13.22 -22.95
N SER A 171 -16.82 13.05 -21.68
CA SER A 171 -15.63 12.30 -21.20
C SER A 171 -15.57 10.86 -21.70
N PHE A 172 -16.72 10.21 -21.89
CA PHE A 172 -16.81 8.85 -22.47
C PHE A 172 -16.31 8.73 -23.92
N GLN A 173 -16.15 9.87 -24.62
CA GLN A 173 -15.61 9.92 -26.00
C GLN A 173 -14.09 10.09 -26.03
N PHE A 174 -13.44 10.30 -24.88
CA PHE A 174 -12.02 10.60 -24.79
C PHE A 174 -11.23 9.32 -24.57
N ALA A 175 -10.13 9.16 -25.29
CA ALA A 175 -9.21 8.04 -25.07
C ALA A 175 -8.40 8.21 -23.76
N SER A 176 -8.05 9.46 -23.42
CA SER A 176 -7.49 9.85 -22.14
C SER A 176 -7.66 11.35 -21.92
N TYR A 177 -7.70 11.79 -20.67
CA TYR A 177 -7.79 13.22 -20.35
C TYR A 177 -7.30 13.53 -18.94
N ASN A 178 -6.90 14.78 -18.73
CA ASN A 178 -6.69 15.41 -17.44
C ASN A 178 -7.29 16.83 -17.50
N PHE A 179 -8.31 17.08 -16.70
CA PHE A 179 -8.99 18.36 -16.58
C PHE A 179 -8.85 19.00 -15.20
N ASN A 180 -7.94 18.51 -14.38
CA ASN A 180 -7.70 19.11 -13.08
C ASN A 180 -6.76 20.32 -13.20
N ASP A 181 -7.35 21.51 -13.33
CA ASP A 181 -6.64 22.79 -13.45
C ASP A 181 -6.18 23.38 -12.10
N SER A 182 -6.53 22.75 -10.99
CA SER A 182 -6.14 23.21 -9.64
C SER A 182 -4.84 22.59 -9.15
N LEU A 183 -4.44 21.44 -9.69
CA LEU A 183 -3.27 20.70 -9.23
C LEU A 183 -2.00 21.11 -9.98
N TRP A 184 -0.94 21.30 -9.21
CA TRP A 184 0.41 21.36 -9.73
C TRP A 184 0.95 19.94 -9.88
N ILE A 185 1.53 19.64 -11.03
CA ILE A 185 2.15 18.34 -11.34
C ILE A 185 3.63 18.56 -11.57
N ALA A 186 4.49 17.70 -11.01
CA ALA A 186 5.91 17.72 -11.29
C ALA A 186 6.16 17.47 -12.80
N LYS A 187 7.11 18.18 -13.38
CA LYS A 187 7.41 18.10 -14.81
C LYS A 187 7.68 16.69 -15.29
N ARG A 188 8.35 15.88 -14.46
CA ARG A 188 8.59 14.47 -14.75
C ARG A 188 7.28 13.68 -14.90
N ASP A 189 6.33 13.91 -13.98
CA ASP A 189 5.05 13.19 -13.97
C ASP A 189 4.14 13.69 -15.11
N PHE A 190 4.24 14.97 -15.48
CA PHE A 190 3.60 15.52 -16.67
C PHE A 190 4.08 14.79 -17.95
N PHE A 191 5.39 14.52 -18.11
CA PHE A 191 5.88 13.78 -19.27
C PHE A 191 5.40 12.33 -19.30
N ASN A 192 5.15 11.71 -18.16
CA ASN A 192 4.57 10.37 -18.10
C ASN A 192 3.08 10.33 -18.50
N GLN A 193 2.38 11.45 -18.34
CA GLN A 193 0.93 11.56 -18.65
C GLN A 193 0.66 12.06 -20.07
N VAL A 194 1.58 12.81 -20.65
CA VAL A 194 1.44 13.40 -22.00
C VAL A 194 2.50 12.82 -22.92
N ASP A 195 2.20 11.66 -23.48
CA ASP A 195 3.10 10.75 -24.20
C ASP A 195 3.90 11.38 -25.38
N PHE A 196 3.41 12.47 -25.95
CA PHE A 196 4.08 13.16 -27.05
C PHE A 196 5.04 14.28 -26.61
N VAL A 197 5.14 14.57 -25.30
CA VAL A 197 6.03 15.59 -24.74
C VAL A 197 7.09 14.88 -23.88
N ASN A 198 8.34 15.25 -24.08
CA ASN A 198 9.48 14.69 -23.33
C ASN A 198 10.60 15.75 -23.14
N TYR A 199 11.69 15.36 -22.50
CA TYR A 199 12.82 16.27 -22.24
C TYR A 199 13.45 16.86 -23.50
N GLU A 200 13.44 16.13 -24.63
CA GLU A 200 14.05 16.59 -25.89
C GLU A 200 13.21 17.66 -26.59
N ASN A 201 11.88 17.50 -26.57
CA ASN A 201 10.96 18.34 -27.30
C ASN A 201 10.19 19.36 -26.44
N GLN A 202 10.43 19.39 -25.12
CA GLN A 202 9.72 20.25 -24.18
C GLN A 202 9.69 21.73 -24.57
N ARG A 203 10.80 22.27 -25.10
CA ARG A 203 10.89 23.67 -25.53
C ARG A 203 9.84 24.04 -26.59
N LYS A 204 9.40 23.06 -27.36
CA LYS A 204 8.38 23.25 -28.39
C LYS A 204 6.98 23.24 -27.78
N TYR A 205 6.72 22.36 -26.81
CA TYR A 205 5.37 22.03 -26.34
C TYR A 205 5.05 22.57 -24.94
N VAL A 206 6.03 22.84 -24.09
CA VAL A 206 5.77 23.37 -22.74
C VAL A 206 5.87 24.90 -22.79
N LYS A 207 4.72 25.53 -23.06
CA LYS A 207 4.57 26.99 -23.16
C LYS A 207 3.31 27.44 -22.46
N LYS A 208 3.46 28.37 -21.51
CA LYS A 208 2.37 28.91 -20.69
C LYS A 208 1.29 29.57 -21.55
N ARG A 209 0.03 29.29 -21.23
CA ARG A 209 -1.19 29.84 -21.87
C ARG A 209 -1.27 29.60 -23.37
N GLN A 210 -0.76 28.48 -23.84
CA GLN A 210 -0.80 28.09 -25.23
C GLN A 210 -1.52 26.74 -25.39
N LEU A 211 -2.48 26.70 -26.33
CA LEU A 211 -3.05 25.46 -26.80
C LEU A 211 -2.14 24.82 -27.84
N ILE A 212 -1.78 23.57 -27.60
CA ILE A 212 -1.05 22.73 -28.52
C ILE A 212 -2.00 21.67 -29.04
N SER A 213 -2.02 21.50 -30.35
CA SER A 213 -2.78 20.44 -31.01
C SER A 213 -1.82 19.58 -31.83
N LYS A 214 -1.71 18.30 -31.44
CA LYS A 214 -0.90 17.32 -32.16
C LYS A 214 -1.81 16.20 -32.66
N LYS A 215 -1.82 15.98 -33.97
CA LYS A 215 -2.53 14.85 -34.59
C LYS A 215 -1.59 13.68 -34.77
N ASP A 216 -2.09 12.50 -34.53
CA ASP A 216 -1.50 11.22 -34.94
C ASP A 216 -2.45 10.49 -35.91
N THR A 217 -2.23 9.19 -36.15
CA THR A 217 -3.03 8.41 -37.13
C THR A 217 -4.48 8.21 -36.69
N MET A 218 -4.79 8.24 -35.40
CA MET A 218 -6.11 7.89 -34.85
C MET A 218 -6.70 9.00 -33.96
N TYR A 219 -5.85 9.88 -33.40
CA TYR A 219 -6.25 10.82 -32.37
C TYR A 219 -5.76 12.24 -32.63
N VAL A 220 -6.48 13.20 -32.04
CA VAL A 220 -6.00 14.56 -31.82
C VAL A 220 -5.70 14.71 -30.33
N ASN A 221 -4.48 15.09 -30.03
CA ASN A 221 -4.05 15.45 -28.69
C ASN A 221 -4.16 16.97 -28.55
N LEU A 222 -4.96 17.43 -27.59
CA LEU A 222 -5.06 18.83 -27.21
C LEU A 222 -4.45 19.01 -25.82
N LEU A 223 -3.44 19.85 -25.75
CA LEU A 223 -2.74 20.18 -24.50
C LEU A 223 -2.80 21.70 -24.29
N PHE A 224 -3.28 22.13 -23.14
CA PHE A 224 -3.24 23.52 -22.72
C PHE A 224 -2.46 23.65 -21.41
N ILE A 225 -1.33 24.35 -21.46
CA ILE A 225 -0.54 24.66 -20.28
C ILE A 225 -1.10 25.93 -19.66
N ASP A 226 -1.67 25.81 -18.47
CA ASP A 226 -2.25 26.95 -17.76
C ASP A 226 -1.17 27.79 -17.09
N ASP A 227 -0.29 27.14 -16.32
CA ASP A 227 0.80 27.78 -15.61
C ASP A 227 2.04 26.90 -15.50
N ILE A 228 3.19 27.53 -15.32
CA ILE A 228 4.49 26.89 -15.07
C ILE A 228 5.14 27.63 -13.91
N LEU A 229 5.60 26.88 -12.91
CA LEU A 229 6.39 27.35 -11.80
C LEU A 229 7.77 26.70 -11.87
N GLU A 230 8.79 27.52 -12.11
CA GLU A 230 10.15 27.05 -12.33
C GLU A 230 10.81 26.50 -11.04
N ALA A 231 11.76 25.60 -11.21
CA ALA A 231 12.64 25.15 -10.13
C ALA A 231 13.29 26.33 -9.38
N ASN A 232 13.71 26.10 -8.16
CA ASN A 232 14.25 27.10 -7.22
C ASN A 232 13.24 28.16 -6.74
N ASN A 233 11.99 28.13 -7.16
CA ASN A 233 10.91 28.89 -6.55
C ASN A 233 10.33 28.14 -5.35
N MET A 234 9.57 28.88 -4.52
CA MET A 234 8.84 28.30 -3.40
C MET A 234 7.70 27.41 -3.91
N ALA A 235 7.64 26.19 -3.42
CA ALA A 235 6.58 25.26 -3.76
C ALA A 235 5.21 25.74 -3.21
N PRO A 236 4.15 25.77 -4.00
CA PRO A 236 2.84 26.18 -3.54
C PRO A 236 2.28 25.24 -2.46
N LYS A 237 1.59 25.79 -1.46
CA LYS A 237 0.93 25.01 -0.40
C LYS A 237 0.03 23.91 -0.98
N SER A 238 -0.72 24.22 -2.04
CA SER A 238 -1.61 23.25 -2.70
C SER A 238 -0.86 22.04 -3.29
N TYR A 239 0.39 22.21 -3.72
CA TYR A 239 1.24 21.10 -4.17
C TYR A 239 1.76 20.27 -3.01
N LEU A 240 2.02 20.91 -1.86
CA LEU A 240 2.63 20.29 -0.69
C LEU A 240 1.63 19.74 0.33
N SER A 241 0.34 20.05 0.20
CA SER A 241 -0.68 19.76 1.22
C SER A 241 -0.64 18.31 1.69
N ASP A 242 -0.67 17.33 0.80
CA ASP A 242 -0.65 15.92 1.17
C ASP A 242 0.70 15.49 1.78
N ARG A 243 1.79 16.07 1.30
CA ARG A 243 3.11 15.84 1.88
C ARG A 243 3.20 16.40 3.31
N ILE A 244 2.67 17.60 3.54
CA ILE A 244 2.63 18.24 4.87
C ILE A 244 1.75 17.41 5.81
N LYS A 245 0.57 16.96 5.37
CA LYS A 245 -0.27 16.03 6.13
C LYS A 245 0.50 14.79 6.57
N SER A 246 1.22 14.17 5.64
CA SER A 246 2.03 13.00 5.94
C SER A 246 3.14 13.29 6.95
N ILE A 247 3.77 14.45 6.88
CA ILE A 247 4.82 14.87 7.83
C ILE A 247 4.21 15.10 9.23
N ILE A 248 3.08 15.79 9.33
CA ILE A 248 2.41 16.04 10.61
C ILE A 248 1.96 14.71 11.24
N TYR A 249 1.35 13.82 10.45
CA TYR A 249 0.97 12.49 10.87
C TYR A 249 2.15 11.69 11.44
N ASN A 250 3.24 11.64 10.70
CA ASN A 250 4.44 10.91 11.13
C ASN A 250 5.06 11.53 12.39
N ARG A 251 5.06 12.86 12.52
CA ARG A 251 5.52 13.53 13.72
C ARG A 251 4.67 13.17 14.94
N ARG A 252 3.34 13.20 14.81
CA ARG A 252 2.41 12.76 15.86
C ARG A 252 2.66 11.30 16.26
N LYS A 253 2.84 10.42 15.27
CA LYS A 253 3.14 9.00 15.49
C LYS A 253 4.43 8.81 16.31
N ILE A 254 5.51 9.50 15.94
CA ILE A 254 6.79 9.43 16.67
C ILE A 254 6.63 9.95 18.11
N LEU A 255 5.95 11.07 18.30
CA LEU A 255 5.72 11.65 19.63
C LEU A 255 4.89 10.71 20.51
N LEU A 256 3.84 10.09 19.96
CA LEU A 256 3.02 9.13 20.67
C LEU A 256 3.83 7.89 21.08
N ILE A 257 4.61 7.31 20.17
CA ILE A 257 5.48 6.15 20.47
C ILE A 257 6.48 6.49 21.57
N ASN A 258 7.09 7.68 21.52
CA ASN A 258 8.03 8.13 22.55
C ASN A 258 7.34 8.32 23.92
N LYS A 259 6.12 8.84 23.92
CA LYS A 259 5.31 8.95 25.14
C LYS A 259 4.99 7.57 25.71
N LEU A 260 4.48 6.65 24.90
CA LEU A 260 4.15 5.29 25.31
C LEU A 260 5.39 4.53 25.86
N ASN A 261 6.54 4.67 25.19
CA ASN A 261 7.79 4.05 25.69
C ASN A 261 8.16 4.56 27.11
N LYS A 262 7.98 5.86 27.39
CA LYS A 262 8.25 6.43 28.73
C LYS A 262 7.22 5.95 29.76
N GLU A 263 5.94 5.90 29.39
CA GLU A 263 4.86 5.45 30.28
C GLU A 263 5.03 3.99 30.68
N VAL A 264 5.35 3.09 29.73
CA VAL A 264 5.58 1.67 29.99
C VAL A 264 6.74 1.47 31.00
N ILE A 265 7.84 2.20 30.86
CA ILE A 265 8.96 2.14 31.81
C ILE A 265 8.56 2.67 33.19
N ASN A 266 7.88 3.81 33.24
CA ASN A 266 7.44 4.40 34.51
C ASN A 266 6.47 3.47 35.27
N ASP A 267 5.55 2.85 34.56
CA ASP A 267 4.59 1.90 35.15
C ASP A 267 5.27 0.61 35.59
N ALA A 268 6.28 0.14 34.87
CA ALA A 268 7.08 -1.00 35.26
C ALA A 268 7.90 -0.73 36.55
N ILE A 269 8.43 0.49 36.71
CA ILE A 269 9.13 0.91 37.93
C ILE A 269 8.15 0.96 39.12
N LYS A 270 7.00 1.67 38.94
CA LYS A 270 5.98 1.80 40.01
C LYS A 270 5.44 0.44 40.46
N SER A 271 5.27 -0.48 39.54
CA SER A 271 4.78 -1.85 39.84
C SER A 271 5.87 -2.86 40.22
N LYS A 272 7.11 -2.40 40.41
CA LYS A 272 8.27 -3.23 40.74
C LYS A 272 8.53 -4.39 39.76
N ARG A 273 8.12 -4.22 38.50
CA ARG A 273 8.45 -5.15 37.39
C ARG A 273 9.77 -4.82 36.72
N TYR A 274 10.34 -3.65 37.01
CA TYR A 274 11.64 -3.22 36.52
C TYR A 274 12.47 -2.72 37.69
N GLU A 275 13.60 -3.35 37.92
CA GLU A 275 14.56 -3.03 38.98
C GLU A 275 15.96 -2.94 38.36
N LEU A 276 16.76 -1.98 38.82
CA LEU A 276 18.17 -1.81 38.45
C LEU A 276 19.04 -2.37 39.58
N TYR A 277 19.81 -3.36 39.27
CA TYR A 277 20.83 -3.86 40.18
C TYR A 277 22.17 -3.23 39.78
N LYS A 278 22.87 -2.66 40.76
CA LYS A 278 24.18 -2.05 40.60
C LYS A 278 25.28 -3.07 40.72
#